data_194f54aa04935c96b07971983178054e
#
_entry.id   194f54aa04935c96b07971983178054e
#
_cell.length_a   1.000
_cell.length_b   1.000
_cell.length_c   1.000
_cell.angle_alpha   90.00
_cell.angle_beta   90.00
_cell.angle_gamma   90.00
#
_symmetry.space_group_name_H-M   'P 1'
#
loop_
_entity.id
_entity.type
_entity.pdbx_description
1 polymer ?
#
loop_
_entity_poly.entity_id
_entity_poly.type
_entity_poly.pdbx_seq_one_letter_code
_entity_poly.pdbx_strand_id
1 'polypeptide(L)'
;ELVTAIGPATGKLPSAEQLSAIFSRVGLREDCHVIAYDDEGGGWAGRLLWTLDIIGHRHYSFLNGGLVAWIRSGLPVDAGMAASAPTDFKANINRELLTDIDEIIDQIGNSNFIVWDARSAEEFDGSKITALRNGHIPGAVNLDWLALMDRDNDLRLRPLAELERQLRALGIGKGKNIVTHCLSHHRSGLSYLVGKALGLNIKAYDGSW
;
A
#
# COMPACT_ATOMS: atom_id res chain seq x y z
N GLU A 1 -12.16 -5.36 -5.66
CA GLU A 1 -13.18 -4.37 -5.34
C GLU A 1 -12.64 -3.10 -4.63
N LEU A 2 -11.43 -3.14 -4.06
CA LEU A 2 -10.79 -1.98 -3.42
C LEU A 2 -10.12 -1.01 -4.42
N VAL A 3 -10.34 -1.18 -5.68
CA VAL A 3 -9.85 -0.33 -6.76
C VAL A 3 -10.96 0.04 -7.74
N THR A 4 -10.89 1.23 -8.29
CA THR A 4 -11.74 1.68 -9.39
C THR A 4 -10.87 2.32 -10.47
N ALA A 5 -11.40 2.46 -11.69
CA ALA A 5 -10.73 3.12 -12.78
C ALA A 5 -11.38 4.49 -13.04
N ILE A 6 -10.56 5.51 -13.19
CA ILE A 6 -10.96 6.86 -13.60
C ILE A 6 -10.06 7.29 -14.74
N GLY A 7 -10.58 7.28 -15.96
CA GLY A 7 -9.78 7.48 -17.15
C GLY A 7 -8.67 6.41 -17.27
N PRO A 8 -7.41 6.78 -17.49
CA PRO A 8 -6.29 5.84 -17.56
C PRO A 8 -5.85 5.30 -16.19
N ALA A 9 -6.26 5.93 -15.09
CA ALA A 9 -5.86 5.51 -13.74
C ALA A 9 -6.71 4.33 -13.27
N THR A 10 -6.07 3.17 -13.10
CA THR A 10 -6.73 1.89 -12.77
C THR A 10 -6.66 1.50 -11.30
N GLY A 11 -5.97 2.30 -10.48
CA GLY A 11 -5.72 2.02 -9.06
C GLY A 11 -6.42 2.96 -8.09
N LYS A 12 -7.37 3.77 -8.57
CA LYS A 12 -8.04 4.79 -7.75
C LYS A 12 -8.80 4.19 -6.58
N LEU A 13 -8.85 4.95 -5.49
CA LEU A 13 -9.71 4.64 -4.35
C LEU A 13 -11.18 4.74 -4.79
N PRO A 14 -12.02 3.74 -4.45
CA PRO A 14 -13.46 3.84 -4.65
C PRO A 14 -14.09 5.00 -3.85
N SER A 15 -15.28 5.44 -4.24
CA SER A 15 -16.00 6.49 -3.52
C SER A 15 -16.39 6.04 -2.10
N ALA A 16 -16.73 6.99 -1.23
CA ALA A 16 -17.18 6.69 0.13
C ALA A 16 -18.43 5.77 0.13
N GLU A 17 -19.34 5.95 -0.83
CA GLU A 17 -20.52 5.10 -0.98
C GLU A 17 -20.15 3.68 -1.39
N GLN A 18 -19.23 3.54 -2.35
CA GLN A 18 -18.73 2.22 -2.78
C GLN A 18 -18.00 1.51 -1.65
N LEU A 19 -17.13 2.20 -0.91
CA LEU A 19 -16.44 1.64 0.25
C LEU A 19 -17.41 1.26 1.36
N SER A 20 -18.43 2.10 1.64
CA SER A 20 -19.48 1.77 2.60
C SER A 20 -20.20 0.47 2.22
N ALA A 21 -20.57 0.31 0.96
CA ALA A 21 -21.23 -0.90 0.47
C ALA A 21 -20.33 -2.13 0.56
N ILE A 22 -19.03 -2.00 0.18
CA ILE A 22 -18.06 -3.09 0.25
C ILE A 22 -17.86 -3.56 1.69
N PHE A 23 -17.57 -2.62 2.60
CA PHE A 23 -17.27 -2.95 3.99
C PHE A 23 -18.50 -3.37 4.79
N SER A 24 -19.69 -2.83 4.47
CA SER A 24 -20.95 -3.32 5.03
C SER A 24 -21.20 -4.79 4.65
N ARG A 25 -21.00 -5.15 3.38
CA ARG A 25 -21.21 -6.52 2.87
C ARG A 25 -20.31 -7.54 3.56
N VAL A 26 -19.06 -7.16 3.87
CA VAL A 26 -18.12 -8.05 4.58
C VAL A 26 -18.24 -7.97 6.10
N GLY A 27 -19.20 -7.19 6.62
CA GLY A 27 -19.51 -7.15 8.04
C GLY A 27 -18.53 -6.33 8.88
N LEU A 28 -17.85 -5.33 8.30
CA LEU A 28 -16.96 -4.45 9.07
C LEU A 28 -17.75 -3.66 10.11
N ARG A 29 -17.24 -3.61 11.33
CA ARG A 29 -17.71 -2.75 12.43
C ARG A 29 -16.53 -1.98 13.00
N GLU A 30 -16.79 -0.88 13.67
CA GLU A 30 -15.76 -0.03 14.29
C GLU A 30 -14.91 -0.77 15.32
N ASP A 31 -15.52 -1.73 16.05
CA ASP A 31 -14.90 -2.54 17.09
C ASP A 31 -14.17 -3.79 16.58
N CYS A 32 -14.27 -4.11 15.29
CA CYS A 32 -13.60 -5.27 14.70
C CYS A 32 -12.09 -5.05 14.63
N HIS A 33 -11.31 -6.09 14.95
CA HIS A 33 -9.91 -6.16 14.59
C HIS A 33 -9.75 -6.88 13.26
N VAL A 34 -9.24 -6.19 12.24
CA VAL A 34 -9.02 -6.74 10.90
C VAL A 34 -7.61 -7.31 10.81
N ILE A 35 -7.48 -8.58 10.43
CA ILE A 35 -6.19 -9.17 10.08
C ILE A 35 -6.10 -9.29 8.57
N ALA A 36 -5.22 -8.48 7.96
CA ALA A 36 -5.02 -8.48 6.52
C ALA A 36 -3.88 -9.42 6.13
N TYR A 37 -4.10 -10.22 5.11
CA TYR A 37 -3.09 -11.09 4.51
C TYR A 37 -3.38 -11.32 3.02
N ASP A 38 -2.35 -11.74 2.29
CA ASP A 38 -2.42 -12.23 0.92
C ASP A 38 -1.43 -13.41 0.74
N ASP A 39 -1.19 -13.83 -0.48
CA ASP A 39 -0.28 -14.92 -0.84
C ASP A 39 0.90 -14.48 -1.73
N GLU A 40 1.11 -13.17 -1.86
CA GLU A 40 2.12 -12.61 -2.75
C GLU A 40 3.14 -11.69 -2.07
N GLY A 41 3.06 -11.55 -0.73
CA GLY A 41 4.03 -10.79 0.06
C GLY A 41 3.54 -9.43 0.54
N GLY A 42 2.24 -9.16 0.53
CA GLY A 42 1.66 -8.01 1.21
C GLY A 42 1.19 -6.86 0.33
N GLY A 43 1.16 -7.01 -0.99
CA GLY A 43 0.68 -5.97 -1.89
C GLY A 43 -0.81 -5.66 -1.70
N TRP A 44 -1.66 -6.68 -1.79
CA TRP A 44 -3.11 -6.53 -1.57
C TRP A 44 -3.47 -6.28 -0.11
N ALA A 45 -2.79 -6.95 0.81
CA ALA A 45 -2.96 -6.69 2.24
C ALA A 45 -2.61 -5.25 2.59
N GLY A 46 -1.48 -4.73 2.09
CA GLY A 46 -1.09 -3.33 2.25
C GLY A 46 -2.10 -2.36 1.64
N ARG A 47 -2.64 -2.69 0.46
CA ARG A 47 -3.73 -1.90 -0.16
C ARG A 47 -4.97 -1.87 0.72
N LEU A 48 -5.37 -2.99 1.31
CA LEU A 48 -6.49 -3.05 2.25
C LEU A 48 -6.21 -2.19 3.49
N LEU A 49 -5.03 -2.33 4.10
CA LEU A 49 -4.68 -1.59 5.33
C LEU A 49 -4.61 -0.07 5.08
N TRP A 50 -4.08 0.37 3.93
CA TRP A 50 -4.15 1.76 3.52
C TRP A 50 -5.60 2.24 3.36
N THR A 51 -6.47 1.43 2.76
CA THR A 51 -7.90 1.77 2.62
C THR A 51 -8.57 1.89 3.98
N LEU A 52 -8.26 1.00 4.93
CA LEU A 52 -8.76 1.06 6.31
C LEU A 52 -8.30 2.34 7.02
N ASP A 53 -7.03 2.73 6.89
CA ASP A 53 -6.53 4.00 7.42
C ASP A 53 -7.31 5.21 6.87
N ILE A 54 -7.58 5.22 5.56
CA ILE A 54 -8.31 6.30 4.89
C ILE A 54 -9.74 6.42 5.41
N ILE A 55 -10.42 5.30 5.65
CA ILE A 55 -11.79 5.32 6.20
C ILE A 55 -11.84 5.44 7.72
N GLY A 56 -10.70 5.64 8.37
CA GLY A 56 -10.58 5.86 9.81
C GLY A 56 -10.60 4.60 10.67
N HIS A 57 -10.60 3.40 10.08
CA HIS A 57 -10.55 2.15 10.82
C HIS A 57 -9.11 1.80 11.19
N ARG A 58 -8.77 1.86 12.48
CA ARG A 58 -7.38 1.72 12.97
C ARG A 58 -7.09 0.40 13.68
N HIS A 59 -8.10 -0.45 13.88
CA HIS A 59 -7.97 -1.73 14.55
C HIS A 59 -7.62 -2.84 13.55
N TYR A 60 -6.36 -2.90 13.16
CA TYR A 60 -5.91 -3.90 12.21
C TYR A 60 -4.50 -4.42 12.49
N SER A 61 -4.17 -5.56 11.89
CA SER A 61 -2.84 -6.16 11.85
C SER A 61 -2.54 -6.72 10.47
N PHE A 62 -1.27 -6.80 10.13
CA PHE A 62 -0.76 -7.51 8.97
C PHE A 62 -0.23 -8.88 9.39
N LEU A 63 -0.67 -9.95 8.71
CA LEU A 63 -0.10 -11.28 8.88
C LEU A 63 1.19 -11.38 8.07
N ASN A 64 2.32 -11.27 8.74
CA ASN A 64 3.64 -11.22 8.11
C ASN A 64 3.99 -12.53 7.39
N GLY A 65 4.21 -12.46 6.08
CA GLY A 65 4.39 -13.60 5.18
C GLY A 65 3.07 -14.22 4.70
N GLY A 66 1.93 -13.69 5.16
CA GLY A 66 0.59 -14.03 4.66
C GLY A 66 0.28 -15.54 4.68
N LEU A 67 -0.50 -15.98 3.70
CA LEU A 67 -0.91 -17.37 3.56
C LEU A 67 0.28 -18.31 3.34
N VAL A 68 1.34 -17.86 2.67
CA VAL A 68 2.53 -18.67 2.40
C VAL A 68 3.22 -19.06 3.69
N ALA A 69 3.50 -18.10 4.57
CA ALA A 69 4.12 -18.37 5.87
C ALA A 69 3.20 -19.18 6.78
N TRP A 70 1.89 -18.95 6.73
CA TRP A 70 0.89 -19.70 7.49
C TRP A 70 0.94 -21.19 7.16
N ILE A 71 0.84 -21.54 5.86
CA ILE A 71 0.85 -22.93 5.38
C ILE A 71 2.20 -23.59 5.70
N ARG A 72 3.32 -22.91 5.46
CA ARG A 72 4.66 -23.45 5.74
C ARG A 72 4.93 -23.66 7.22
N SER A 73 4.24 -22.93 8.09
CA SER A 73 4.27 -23.15 9.52
C SER A 73 3.42 -24.34 9.99
N GLY A 74 2.79 -25.08 9.05
CA GLY A 74 1.95 -26.24 9.36
C GLY A 74 0.62 -25.89 10.01
N LEU A 75 0.19 -24.63 9.90
CA LEU A 75 -1.08 -24.18 10.50
C LEU A 75 -2.27 -24.60 9.64
N PRO A 76 -3.44 -24.85 10.25
CA PRO A 76 -4.60 -25.36 9.53
C PRO A 76 -5.16 -24.32 8.56
N VAL A 77 -5.65 -24.79 7.43
CA VAL A 77 -6.41 -24.01 6.46
C VAL A 77 -7.76 -24.66 6.26
N ASP A 78 -8.77 -23.87 5.97
CA ASP A 78 -10.11 -24.35 5.65
C ASP A 78 -10.51 -23.88 4.25
N ALA A 79 -11.37 -24.64 3.59
CA ALA A 79 -11.85 -24.32 2.26
C ALA A 79 -13.31 -23.85 2.33
N GLY A 80 -13.60 -22.78 1.60
CA GLY A 80 -14.95 -22.24 1.50
C GLY A 80 -15.01 -20.72 1.69
N MET A 81 -16.21 -20.19 1.55
CA MET A 81 -16.46 -18.77 1.79
C MET A 81 -16.91 -18.58 3.24
N ALA A 82 -16.15 -17.81 4.01
CA ALA A 82 -16.62 -17.31 5.29
C ALA A 82 -17.78 -16.33 5.04
N ALA A 83 -18.93 -16.60 5.65
CA ALA A 83 -20.07 -15.68 5.63
C ALA A 83 -20.03 -14.81 6.88
N SER A 84 -20.06 -13.49 6.68
CA SER A 84 -20.31 -12.53 7.74
C SER A 84 -21.70 -11.91 7.58
N ALA A 85 -22.36 -11.59 8.68
CA ALA A 85 -23.60 -10.81 8.61
C ALA A 85 -23.27 -9.39 8.13
N PRO A 86 -23.98 -8.85 7.11
CA PRO A 86 -23.78 -7.48 6.68
C PRO A 86 -24.04 -6.46 7.81
N THR A 87 -23.35 -5.33 7.74
CA THR A 87 -23.50 -4.22 8.68
C THR A 87 -23.97 -2.95 7.95
N ASP A 88 -24.22 -1.86 8.68
CA ASP A 88 -24.45 -0.53 8.11
C ASP A 88 -23.20 0.34 8.33
N PHE A 89 -22.06 -0.09 7.80
CA PHE A 89 -20.81 0.66 7.89
C PHE A 89 -20.85 1.90 6.98
N LYS A 90 -20.38 3.04 7.51
CA LYS A 90 -20.28 4.29 6.76
C LYS A 90 -18.84 4.72 6.64
N ALA A 91 -18.30 4.65 5.43
CA ALA A 91 -16.94 5.12 5.15
C ALA A 91 -16.89 6.65 5.15
N ASN A 92 -15.91 7.20 5.88
CA ASN A 92 -15.61 8.62 5.85
C ASN A 92 -14.14 8.80 5.40
N ILE A 93 -13.94 9.32 4.19
CA ILE A 93 -12.62 9.39 3.56
C ILE A 93 -11.78 10.53 4.17
N ASN A 94 -10.72 10.18 4.88
CA ASN A 94 -9.68 11.12 5.26
C ASN A 94 -8.72 11.38 4.09
N ARG A 95 -8.84 12.54 3.47
CA ARG A 95 -8.00 12.93 2.32
C ARG A 95 -6.56 13.28 2.69
N GLU A 96 -6.24 13.48 3.96
CA GLU A 96 -4.87 13.78 4.41
C GLU A 96 -3.87 12.63 4.15
N LEU A 97 -4.38 11.42 3.95
CA LEU A 97 -3.56 10.23 3.62
C LEU A 97 -3.43 9.99 2.12
N LEU A 98 -4.09 10.83 1.31
CA LEU A 98 -4.06 10.82 -0.15
C LEU A 98 -3.18 11.96 -0.65
N THR A 99 -2.56 11.73 -1.79
CA THR A 99 -1.85 12.74 -2.57
C THR A 99 -2.40 12.71 -3.98
N ASP A 100 -2.58 13.86 -4.58
CA ASP A 100 -2.92 13.98 -6.00
C ASP A 100 -1.73 14.40 -6.84
N ILE A 101 -1.94 14.49 -8.16
CA ILE A 101 -0.89 14.85 -9.10
C ILE A 101 -0.42 16.30 -8.93
N ASP A 102 -1.33 17.20 -8.59
CA ASP A 102 -1.03 18.63 -8.43
C ASP A 102 -0.14 18.84 -7.21
N GLU A 103 -0.45 18.19 -6.06
CA GLU A 103 0.43 18.20 -4.88
C GLU A 103 1.84 17.68 -5.22
N ILE A 104 1.95 16.59 -6.00
CA ILE A 104 3.25 16.05 -6.40
C ILE A 104 4.02 17.06 -7.26
N ILE A 105 3.36 17.67 -8.26
CA ILE A 105 3.98 18.64 -9.16
C ILE A 105 4.49 19.87 -8.38
N ASP A 106 3.69 20.40 -7.48
CA ASP A 106 4.03 21.55 -6.64
C ASP A 106 5.21 21.29 -5.70
N GLN A 107 5.44 20.02 -5.35
CA GLN A 107 6.49 19.61 -4.43
C GLN A 107 7.78 19.14 -5.13
N ILE A 108 7.83 19.09 -6.48
CA ILE A 108 9.06 18.74 -7.21
C ILE A 108 10.19 19.71 -6.84
N GLY A 109 11.33 19.16 -6.42
CA GLY A 109 12.50 19.92 -5.98
C GLY A 109 12.48 20.32 -4.49
N ASN A 110 11.41 20.08 -3.76
CA ASN A 110 11.40 20.28 -2.31
C ASN A 110 12.15 19.14 -1.61
N SER A 111 13.27 19.46 -0.97
CA SER A 111 14.12 18.47 -0.28
C SER A 111 13.44 17.76 0.90
N ASN A 112 12.31 18.28 1.40
CA ASN A 112 11.53 17.66 2.46
C ASN A 112 10.39 16.79 1.94
N PHE A 113 10.15 16.77 0.62
CA PHE A 113 9.14 15.93 -0.04
C PHE A 113 9.83 14.85 -0.87
N ILE A 114 9.53 13.59 -0.61
CA ILE A 114 10.17 12.45 -1.27
C ILE A 114 9.09 11.56 -1.88
N VAL A 115 9.21 11.33 -3.18
CA VAL A 115 8.41 10.33 -3.88
C VAL A 115 9.15 8.99 -3.85
N TRP A 116 8.55 7.99 -3.22
CA TRP A 116 9.05 6.63 -3.19
C TRP A 116 8.33 5.81 -4.27
N ASP A 117 9.04 5.51 -5.36
CA ASP A 117 8.58 4.64 -6.43
C ASP A 117 8.84 3.17 -6.06
N ALA A 118 7.76 2.41 -5.89
CA ALA A 118 7.79 1.00 -5.50
C ALA A 118 7.81 0.03 -6.68
N ARG A 119 7.99 0.56 -7.91
CA ARG A 119 8.11 -0.24 -9.13
C ARG A 119 9.49 -0.86 -9.25
N SER A 120 9.66 -1.77 -10.22
CA SER A 120 10.98 -2.32 -10.52
C SER A 120 11.98 -1.26 -11.00
N ALA A 121 13.27 -1.56 -10.88
CA ALA A 121 14.32 -0.65 -11.34
C ALA A 121 14.20 -0.35 -12.84
N GLU A 122 13.82 -1.33 -13.64
CA GLU A 122 13.65 -1.18 -15.10
C GLU A 122 12.41 -0.32 -15.46
N GLU A 123 11.36 -0.34 -14.64
CA GLU A 123 10.24 0.58 -14.80
C GLU A 123 10.65 2.00 -14.42
N PHE A 124 11.47 2.14 -13.37
CA PHE A 124 11.94 3.42 -12.86
C PHE A 124 12.93 4.09 -13.81
N ASP A 125 13.90 3.37 -14.35
CA ASP A 125 14.90 3.91 -15.31
C ASP A 125 14.34 4.07 -16.73
N GLY A 126 13.17 3.49 -17.01
CA GLY A 126 12.48 3.60 -18.28
C GLY A 126 12.87 2.55 -19.32
N SER A 127 13.73 1.59 -18.98
CA SER A 127 14.09 0.48 -19.89
C SER A 127 12.93 -0.49 -20.11
N LYS A 128 12.00 -0.61 -19.15
CA LYS A 128 10.76 -1.36 -19.27
C LYS A 128 9.57 -0.43 -19.51
N ILE A 129 8.95 -0.58 -20.67
CA ILE A 129 7.79 0.21 -21.08
C ILE A 129 6.51 -0.39 -20.49
N THR A 130 5.85 0.32 -19.58
CA THR A 130 4.59 -0.10 -18.96
C THR A 130 3.46 0.91 -19.14
N ALA A 131 3.76 2.09 -19.69
CA ALA A 131 2.80 3.17 -19.91
C ALA A 131 3.17 4.00 -21.16
N LEU A 132 2.40 5.03 -21.45
CA LEU A 132 2.65 5.94 -22.57
C LEU A 132 3.98 6.72 -22.42
N ARG A 133 4.44 6.91 -21.21
CA ARG A 133 5.74 7.52 -20.90
C ARG A 133 6.51 6.59 -19.97
N ASN A 134 7.82 6.49 -20.21
CA ASN A 134 8.74 5.69 -19.41
C ASN A 134 9.43 6.55 -18.37
N GLY A 135 10.14 5.91 -17.43
CA GLY A 135 10.94 6.59 -16.43
C GLY A 135 10.18 6.81 -15.13
N HIS A 136 10.44 7.92 -14.45
CA HIS A 136 9.93 8.18 -13.10
C HIS A 136 9.60 9.67 -12.88
N ILE A 137 8.92 9.96 -11.79
CA ILE A 137 8.64 11.33 -11.34
C ILE A 137 9.96 12.03 -11.01
N PRO A 138 10.21 13.26 -11.50
CA PRO A 138 11.46 13.97 -11.22
C PRO A 138 11.77 14.06 -9.72
N GLY A 139 12.96 13.61 -9.31
CA GLY A 139 13.38 13.58 -7.92
C GLY A 139 12.85 12.39 -7.09
N ALA A 140 12.09 11.48 -7.70
CA ALA A 140 11.71 10.24 -7.03
C ALA A 140 12.91 9.35 -6.75
N VAL A 141 12.81 8.55 -5.69
CA VAL A 141 13.76 7.51 -5.36
C VAL A 141 13.11 6.14 -5.52
N ASN A 142 13.88 5.14 -5.94
CA ASN A 142 13.36 3.80 -6.19
C ASN A 142 13.79 2.82 -5.10
N LEU A 143 12.83 2.12 -4.56
CA LEU A 143 13.03 0.85 -3.86
C LEU A 143 11.88 -0.05 -4.23
N ASP A 144 12.18 -1.07 -5.02
CA ASP A 144 11.19 -2.08 -5.45
C ASP A 144 10.51 -2.72 -4.23
N TRP A 145 9.19 -2.86 -4.28
CA TRP A 145 8.42 -3.50 -3.21
C TRP A 145 8.91 -4.92 -2.88
N LEU A 146 9.48 -5.64 -3.85
CA LEU A 146 10.08 -6.96 -3.64
C LEU A 146 11.29 -6.93 -2.71
N ALA A 147 11.98 -5.80 -2.60
CA ALA A 147 13.08 -5.63 -1.66
C ALA A 147 12.62 -5.52 -0.20
N LEU A 148 11.33 -5.31 0.05
CA LEU A 148 10.77 -5.19 1.39
C LEU A 148 10.54 -6.55 2.06
N MET A 149 10.44 -7.62 1.26
CA MET A 149 10.19 -8.97 1.76
C MET A 149 11.39 -9.90 1.50
N ASP A 150 11.47 -10.96 2.29
CA ASP A 150 12.42 -12.04 2.12
C ASP A 150 11.73 -13.21 1.42
N ARG A 151 12.01 -13.37 0.13
CA ARG A 151 11.42 -14.43 -0.71
C ARG A 151 11.88 -15.83 -0.33
N ASP A 152 13.03 -15.93 0.29
CA ASP A 152 13.59 -17.21 0.78
C ASP A 152 13.09 -17.55 2.19
N ASN A 153 12.41 -16.58 2.86
CA ASN A 153 11.83 -16.73 4.17
C ASN A 153 10.31 -16.48 4.14
N ASP A 154 9.61 -17.27 3.33
CA ASP A 154 8.13 -17.33 3.25
C ASP A 154 7.46 -15.97 2.98
N LEU A 155 8.07 -15.11 2.18
CA LEU A 155 7.58 -13.77 1.87
C LEU A 155 7.43 -12.85 3.09
N ARG A 156 8.07 -13.17 4.21
CA ARG A 156 8.04 -12.32 5.39
C ARG A 156 8.75 -11.00 5.12
N LEU A 157 8.26 -9.94 5.74
CA LEU A 157 8.99 -8.67 5.71
C LEU A 157 10.40 -8.87 6.25
N ARG A 158 11.37 -8.22 5.62
CA ARG A 158 12.71 -8.10 6.18
C ARG A 158 12.65 -7.40 7.55
N PRO A 159 13.63 -7.62 8.43
CA PRO A 159 13.67 -6.93 9.71
C PRO A 159 13.50 -5.43 9.56
N LEU A 160 12.60 -4.80 10.33
CA LEU A 160 12.30 -3.37 10.22
C LEU A 160 13.55 -2.49 10.35
N ALA A 161 14.53 -2.89 11.18
CA ALA A 161 15.78 -2.16 11.30
C ALA A 161 16.64 -2.19 10.01
N GLU A 162 16.55 -3.28 9.24
CA GLU A 162 17.20 -3.37 7.92
C GLU A 162 16.49 -2.47 6.91
N LEU A 163 15.16 -2.53 6.86
CA LEU A 163 14.34 -1.69 5.99
C LEU A 163 14.54 -0.20 6.29
N GLU A 164 14.61 0.17 7.57
CA GLU A 164 14.89 1.55 7.97
C GLU A 164 16.25 2.02 7.46
N ARG A 165 17.30 1.18 7.52
CA ARG A 165 18.63 1.53 6.98
C ARG A 165 18.59 1.72 5.46
N GLN A 166 17.92 0.81 4.73
CA GLN A 166 17.79 0.91 3.27
C GLN A 166 17.05 2.18 2.87
N LEU A 167 15.93 2.49 3.52
CA LEU A 167 15.14 3.68 3.25
C LEU A 167 15.91 4.96 3.56
N ARG A 168 16.63 5.01 4.68
CA ARG A 168 17.48 6.17 5.05
C ARG A 168 18.60 6.41 4.04
N ALA A 169 19.19 5.36 3.48
CA ALA A 169 20.22 5.50 2.44
C ALA A 169 19.68 6.16 1.16
N LEU A 170 18.36 6.06 0.92
CA LEU A 170 17.63 6.71 -0.16
C LEU A 170 17.07 8.10 0.23
N GLY A 171 17.37 8.58 1.43
CA GLY A 171 16.82 9.83 1.94
C GLY A 171 15.41 9.73 2.53
N ILE A 172 14.78 8.55 2.53
CA ILE A 172 13.47 8.31 3.12
C ILE A 172 13.63 8.13 4.64
N GLY A 173 13.08 9.06 5.44
CA GLY A 173 13.24 9.00 6.89
C GLY A 173 12.30 9.92 7.63
N LYS A 174 12.39 9.87 8.97
CA LYS A 174 11.59 10.75 9.85
C LYS A 174 11.87 12.23 9.55
N GLY A 175 10.83 13.06 9.62
CA GLY A 175 10.90 14.48 9.30
C GLY A 175 10.75 14.81 7.82
N LYS A 176 10.58 13.80 6.94
CA LYS A 176 10.24 13.98 5.53
C LYS A 176 8.75 13.71 5.30
N ASN A 177 8.18 14.41 4.31
CA ASN A 177 6.86 14.09 3.74
C ASN A 177 7.07 13.08 2.63
N ILE A 178 6.58 11.88 2.80
CA ILE A 178 6.83 10.77 1.89
C ILE A 178 5.53 10.45 1.15
N VAL A 179 5.62 10.29 -0.17
CA VAL A 179 4.54 9.80 -1.01
C VAL A 179 5.01 8.53 -1.70
N THR A 180 4.26 7.44 -1.54
CA THR A 180 4.57 6.21 -2.27
C THR A 180 3.59 5.99 -3.41
N HIS A 181 4.10 5.44 -4.53
CA HIS A 181 3.29 5.05 -5.67
C HIS A 181 3.86 3.80 -6.37
N CYS A 182 3.04 3.24 -7.24
CA CYS A 182 3.46 2.26 -8.24
C CYS A 182 2.60 2.43 -9.51
N LEU A 183 2.16 1.36 -10.15
CA LEU A 183 1.26 1.43 -11.31
C LEU A 183 -0.22 1.60 -10.89
N SER A 184 -0.68 0.95 -9.82
CA SER A 184 -2.10 0.92 -9.40
C SER A 184 -2.29 0.96 -7.88
N HIS A 185 -1.28 1.39 -7.15
CA HIS A 185 -1.22 1.38 -5.68
C HIS A 185 -1.45 -0.01 -5.04
N HIS A 186 -1.06 -1.07 -5.75
CA HIS A 186 -0.97 -2.43 -5.22
C HIS A 186 0.41 -2.66 -4.56
N ARG A 187 1.50 -2.62 -5.34
CA ARG A 187 2.88 -2.78 -4.84
C ARG A 187 3.24 -1.73 -3.77
N SER A 188 2.87 -0.48 -4.02
CA SER A 188 3.06 0.61 -3.07
C SER A 188 2.16 0.54 -1.82
N GLY A 189 1.16 -0.34 -1.81
CA GLY A 189 0.42 -0.68 -0.60
C GLY A 189 1.33 -1.28 0.48
N LEU A 190 2.24 -2.19 0.09
CA LEU A 190 3.25 -2.71 1.01
C LEU A 190 4.25 -1.63 1.46
N SER A 191 4.68 -0.75 0.55
CA SER A 191 5.56 0.37 0.89
C SER A 191 4.91 1.31 1.90
N TYR A 192 3.61 1.60 1.74
CA TYR A 192 2.83 2.36 2.71
C TYR A 192 2.81 1.69 4.08
N LEU A 193 2.50 0.38 4.12
CA LEU A 193 2.49 -0.40 5.36
C LEU A 193 3.84 -0.36 6.09
N VAL A 194 4.94 -0.57 5.38
CA VAL A 194 6.30 -0.51 5.93
C VAL A 194 6.60 0.90 6.45
N GLY A 195 6.27 1.94 5.69
CA GLY A 195 6.44 3.32 6.12
C GLY A 195 5.67 3.63 7.42
N LYS A 196 4.43 3.18 7.52
CA LYS A 196 3.61 3.30 8.75
C LYS A 196 4.23 2.55 9.93
N ALA A 197 4.68 1.31 9.72
CA ALA A 197 5.33 0.50 10.77
C ALA A 197 6.62 1.15 11.31
N LEU A 198 7.33 1.92 10.47
CA LEU A 198 8.52 2.69 10.84
C LEU A 198 8.20 4.08 11.42
N GLY A 199 6.93 4.44 11.52
CA GLY A 199 6.48 5.74 12.03
C GLY A 199 6.85 6.91 11.12
N LEU A 200 6.88 6.68 9.80
CA LEU A 200 7.13 7.72 8.79
C LEU A 200 5.84 8.52 8.51
N ASN A 201 6.00 9.79 8.15
CA ASN A 201 4.91 10.60 7.62
C ASN A 201 4.73 10.26 6.14
N ILE A 202 3.87 9.27 5.85
CA ILE A 202 3.70 8.68 4.53
C ILE A 202 2.25 8.78 4.05
N LYS A 203 2.08 9.22 2.82
CA LYS A 203 0.85 9.22 2.04
C LYS A 203 1.00 8.29 0.85
N ALA A 204 -0.10 8.03 0.16
CA ALA A 204 -0.07 7.30 -1.11
C ALA A 204 -0.68 8.10 -2.26
N TYR A 205 -0.09 7.94 -3.43
CA TYR A 205 -0.63 8.42 -4.70
C TYR A 205 -1.27 7.24 -5.43
N ASP A 206 -2.58 7.26 -5.58
CA ASP A 206 -3.38 6.22 -6.23
C ASP A 206 -3.66 6.49 -7.72
N GLY A 207 -3.11 7.58 -8.25
CA GLY A 207 -3.36 8.01 -9.63
C GLY A 207 -2.71 7.14 -10.70
N SER A 208 -1.87 6.18 -10.33
CA SER A 208 -1.09 5.33 -11.23
C SER A 208 0.05 6.06 -11.96
N TRP A 209 0.90 5.27 -12.60
CA TRP A 209 1.97 5.78 -13.49
C TRP A 209 1.46 6.00 -14.91
#